data_9dab7910358d49d32a14064ca46146ce
#
_entry.id   9dab7910358d49d32a14064ca46146ce
#
_cell.length_a   1.000
_cell.length_b   1.000
_cell.length_c   1.000
_cell.angle_alpha   90.00
_cell.angle_beta   90.00
_cell.angle_gamma   90.00
#
_symmetry.space_group_name_H-M   'P 1'
#
loop_
_entity.id
_entity.type
_entity.pdbx_description
1 polymer ?
#
loop_
_entity_poly.entity_id
_entity_poly.type
_entity_poly.pdbx_seq_one_letter_code
_entity_poly.pdbx_strand_id
1 'polypeptide(L)'
;LFQARKTWFKDNYQRRLDLLQSYQICVDAASSLDEFKMCRKDKKKARKSLKQDYRTYLNKVRNQLGLPARAGKPAANGRRLEA
;
A
#
# COMPACT_ATOMS: atom_id res chain seq x y z
N LEU A 1 -17.78 -5.19 4.84
CA LEU A 1 -16.39 -4.89 4.49
C LEU A 1 -16.08 -5.02 3.00
N PHE A 2 -16.76 -5.91 2.32
CA PHE A 2 -16.55 -6.08 0.89
C PHE A 2 -16.84 -4.79 0.13
N GLN A 3 -17.94 -4.14 0.42
CA GLN A 3 -18.28 -2.87 -0.23
C GLN A 3 -17.27 -1.78 0.10
N ALA A 4 -16.81 -1.74 1.34
CA ALA A 4 -15.81 -0.76 1.76
C ALA A 4 -14.51 -0.97 0.99
N ARG A 5 -14.09 -2.21 0.78
CA ARG A 5 -12.89 -2.53 0.01
C ARG A 5 -13.03 -2.06 -1.44
N LYS A 6 -14.16 -2.34 -2.06
CA LYS A 6 -14.42 -1.91 -3.44
C LYS A 6 -14.40 -0.40 -3.55
N THR A 7 -15.06 0.28 -2.63
CA THR A 7 -15.10 1.75 -2.61
C THR A 7 -13.70 2.33 -2.51
N TRP A 8 -12.88 1.78 -1.61
CA TRP A 8 -11.53 2.29 -1.44
C TRP A 8 -10.69 2.11 -2.71
N PHE A 9 -10.76 0.94 -3.34
CA PHE A 9 -10.01 0.69 -4.57
C PHE A 9 -10.46 1.60 -5.70
N LYS A 10 -11.75 1.85 -5.80
CA LYS A 10 -12.30 2.75 -6.80
C LYS A 10 -11.85 4.18 -6.57
N ASP A 11 -11.94 4.66 -5.32
CA ASP A 11 -11.59 6.04 -4.99
C ASP A 11 -10.10 6.30 -5.09
N ASN A 12 -9.27 5.27 -4.95
CA ASN A 12 -7.83 5.41 -4.98
C ASN A 12 -7.20 4.83 -6.25
N TYR A 13 -8.00 4.60 -7.25
CA TYR A 13 -7.54 4.08 -8.53
C TYR A 13 -6.51 5.02 -9.15
N GLN A 14 -6.78 6.31 -9.14
CA GLN A 14 -5.86 7.31 -9.72
C GLN A 14 -4.53 7.33 -8.99
N ARG A 15 -4.53 7.19 -7.67
CA ARG A 15 -3.29 7.10 -6.89
C ARG A 15 -2.43 5.93 -7.34
N ARG A 16 -3.05 4.79 -7.63
CA ARG A 16 -2.32 3.61 -8.10
C ARG A 16 -1.74 3.84 -9.49
N LEU A 17 -2.51 4.47 -10.37
CA LEU A 17 -2.01 4.83 -11.70
C LEU A 17 -0.85 5.80 -11.61
N ASP A 18 -0.97 6.82 -10.77
CA ASP A 18 0.08 7.82 -10.59
C ASP A 18 1.36 7.18 -10.07
N LEU A 19 1.23 6.22 -9.17
CA LEU A 19 2.37 5.49 -8.63
C LEU A 19 3.09 4.73 -9.74
N LEU A 20 2.35 4.02 -10.57
CA LEU A 20 2.90 3.25 -11.68
C LEU A 20 3.54 4.17 -12.72
N GLN A 21 2.89 5.28 -13.03
CA GLN A 21 3.41 6.27 -13.96
C GLN A 21 4.71 6.89 -13.47
N SER A 22 4.74 7.30 -12.21
CA SER A 22 5.94 7.88 -11.60
C SER A 22 7.10 6.91 -11.63
N TYR A 23 6.81 5.64 -11.38
CA TYR A 23 7.84 4.60 -11.43
C TYR A 23 8.38 4.46 -12.85
N GLN A 24 7.50 4.42 -13.84
CA GLN A 24 7.90 4.28 -15.24
C GLN A 24 8.77 5.46 -15.68
N ILE A 25 8.37 6.67 -15.33
CA ILE A 25 9.14 7.87 -15.66
C ILE A 25 10.52 7.82 -15.01
N CYS A 26 10.57 7.40 -13.75
CA CYS A 26 11.82 7.26 -13.02
C CYS A 26 12.75 6.24 -13.68
N VAL A 27 12.22 5.09 -14.04
CA VAL A 27 12.99 4.01 -14.68
C VAL A 27 13.49 4.46 -16.05
N ASP A 28 12.65 5.13 -16.83
CA ASP A 28 13.04 5.61 -18.16
C ASP A 28 14.17 6.64 -18.09
N ALA A 29 14.19 7.43 -17.03
CA ALA A 29 15.21 8.46 -16.84
C ALA A 29 16.48 7.91 -16.18
N ALA A 30 16.43 6.71 -15.63
CA ALA A 30 17.58 6.13 -14.95
C ALA A 30 18.68 5.77 -15.95
N SER A 31 19.90 6.21 -15.67
CA SER A 31 21.05 5.94 -16.52
C SER A 31 22.08 5.04 -15.84
N SER A 32 21.78 4.56 -14.64
CA SER A 32 22.68 3.68 -13.90
C SER A 32 21.86 2.69 -13.07
N LEU A 33 22.52 1.64 -12.62
CA LEU A 33 21.89 0.66 -11.73
C LEU A 33 21.48 1.30 -10.41
N ASP A 34 22.31 2.22 -9.90
CA ASP A 34 22.00 2.90 -8.65
C ASP A 34 20.73 3.76 -8.78
N GLU A 35 20.60 4.46 -9.89
CA GLU A 35 19.39 5.25 -10.15
C GLU A 35 18.16 4.36 -10.27
N PHE A 36 18.31 3.23 -10.95
CA PHE A 36 17.22 2.25 -11.06
C PHE A 36 16.80 1.74 -9.68
N LYS A 37 17.77 1.43 -8.83
CA LYS A 37 17.49 0.97 -7.46
C LYS A 37 16.76 2.04 -6.65
N MET A 38 17.09 3.31 -6.85
CA MET A 38 16.38 4.40 -6.18
C MET A 38 14.93 4.46 -6.63
N CYS A 39 14.67 4.26 -7.91
CA CYS A 39 13.30 4.21 -8.43
C CYS A 39 12.48 3.11 -7.75
N ARG A 40 13.08 1.93 -7.60
CA ARG A 40 12.43 0.81 -6.91
C ARG A 40 12.14 1.13 -5.46
N LYS A 41 13.07 1.78 -4.80
CA LYS A 41 12.93 2.18 -3.41
C LYS A 41 11.77 3.17 -3.22
N ASP A 42 11.69 4.15 -4.10
CA ASP A 42 10.63 5.16 -4.07
C ASP A 42 9.27 4.52 -4.33
N LYS A 43 9.20 3.60 -5.28
CA LYS A 43 7.97 2.85 -5.56
C LYS A 43 7.53 2.06 -4.34
N LYS A 44 8.47 1.40 -3.67
CA LYS A 44 8.18 0.61 -2.48
C LYS A 44 7.62 1.48 -1.36
N LYS A 45 8.20 2.66 -1.16
CA LYS A 45 7.71 3.62 -0.17
C LYS A 45 6.28 4.07 -0.49
N ALA A 46 6.01 4.39 -1.74
CA ALA A 46 4.70 4.86 -2.17
C ALA A 46 3.65 3.76 -1.99
N ARG A 47 3.99 2.51 -2.32
CA ARG A 47 3.09 1.37 -2.12
C ARG A 47 2.81 1.14 -0.65
N LYS A 48 3.83 1.28 0.19
CA LYS A 48 3.68 1.11 1.64
C LYS A 48 2.72 2.17 2.20
N SER A 49 2.89 3.41 1.78
CA SER A 49 2.00 4.49 2.19
C SER A 49 0.56 4.21 1.78
N LEU A 50 0.35 3.79 0.54
CA LEU A 50 -0.98 3.45 0.03
C LEU A 50 -1.61 2.31 0.83
N LYS A 51 -0.82 1.31 1.17
CA LYS A 51 -1.26 0.18 1.98
C LYS A 51 -1.66 0.60 3.39
N GLN A 52 -0.90 1.50 3.98
CA GLN A 52 -1.21 2.02 5.31
C GLN A 52 -2.53 2.79 5.31
N ASP A 53 -2.75 3.60 4.29
CA ASP A 53 -4.00 4.35 4.15
C ASP A 53 -5.18 3.41 3.99
N TYR A 54 -5.01 2.34 3.21
CA TYR A 54 -6.03 1.32 3.03
C TYR A 54 -6.39 0.66 4.36
N ARG A 55 -5.38 0.28 5.13
CA ARG A 55 -5.58 -0.35 6.44
C ARG A 55 -6.28 0.59 7.41
N THR A 56 -5.86 1.84 7.42
CA THR A 56 -6.49 2.87 8.27
C THR A 56 -7.98 3.01 7.93
N TYR A 57 -8.28 3.08 6.64
CA TYR A 57 -9.65 3.17 6.17
C TYR A 57 -10.48 1.95 6.61
N LEU A 58 -9.94 0.75 6.38
CA LEU A 58 -10.66 -0.48 6.75
C LEU A 58 -10.85 -0.60 8.25
N ASN A 59 -9.87 -0.20 9.05
CA ASN A 59 -10.00 -0.24 10.49
C ASN A 59 -11.07 0.74 10.98
N LYS A 60 -11.17 1.89 10.33
CA LYS A 60 -12.24 2.83 10.63
C LYS A 60 -13.61 2.22 10.35
N VAL A 61 -13.76 1.55 9.21
CA VAL A 61 -15.01 0.87 8.85
C VAL A 61 -15.30 -0.27 9.82
N ARG A 62 -14.28 -1.06 10.17
CA ARG A 62 -14.43 -2.14 11.15
C ARG A 62 -14.92 -1.59 12.49
N ASN A 63 -14.35 -0.49 12.93
CA ASN A 63 -14.76 0.13 14.17
C ASN A 63 -16.22 0.56 14.10
N GLN A 64 -16.66 1.13 12.99
CA GLN A 64 -18.06 1.53 12.79
C GLN A 64 -19.00 0.33 12.81
N LEU A 65 -18.52 -0.83 12.37
CA LEU A 65 -19.31 -2.07 12.36
C LEU A 65 -19.17 -2.88 13.65
N GLY A 66 -18.42 -2.38 14.63
CA GLY A 66 -18.21 -3.09 15.89
C GLY A 66 -17.24 -4.25 15.75
N LEU A 67 -16.45 -4.31 14.71
CA LEU A 67 -15.45 -5.35 14.49
C LEU A 67 -14.10 -4.92 15.05
N PRO A 68 -13.25 -5.88 15.49
CA PRO A 68 -11.92 -5.53 15.98
C PRO A 68 -11.05 -5.01 14.84
N ALA A 69 -10.20 -4.03 15.15
CA ALA A 69 -9.24 -3.50 14.20
C ALA A 69 -8.17 -4.55 13.89
N ARG A 70 -7.60 -4.46 12.70
CA ARG A 70 -6.50 -5.32 12.30
C ARG A 70 -5.20 -4.55 12.37
N ALA A 71 -4.18 -5.23 12.87
CA ALA A 71 -2.85 -4.65 13.03
C ALA A 71 -2.01 -4.76 11.77
N GLY A 72 -2.55 -4.87 10.65
CA GLY A 72 -1.78 -5.03 9.46
C GLY A 72 -1.20 -6.42 9.33
N LYS A 73 -0.14 -6.57 8.57
CA LYS A 73 0.50 -7.86 8.40
C LYS A 73 0.97 -8.39 9.73
N PRO A 74 0.54 -9.59 10.10
CA PRO A 74 1.21 -10.25 11.18
C PRO A 74 2.66 -10.37 10.74
N ALA A 75 3.47 -10.00 11.55
CA ALA A 75 4.85 -10.02 11.19
C ALA A 75 5.24 -11.39 10.78
N ALA A 76 4.91 -11.37 10.27
CA ALA A 76 4.97 -12.36 9.90
C ALA A 76 5.27 -13.22 10.69
N ASN A 77 4.76 -12.07 11.17
CA ASN A 77 4.78 -12.68 11.70
C ASN A 77 4.64 -13.35 12.12
N GLY A 78 4.56 -13.14 12.44
CA GLY A 78 4.38 -13.71 12.67
C GLY A 78 4.42 -14.43 12.92
N ARG A 79 4.43 -14.40 12.97
CA ARG A 79 4.54 -15.07 13.03
C ARG A 79 4.94 -15.55 13.64
N ARG A 80 5.10 -15.22 13.90
CA ARG A 80 5.33 -15.65 14.39
C ARG A 80 5.22 -16.00 15.26
N LEU A 81 5.17 -15.56 15.44
CA LEU A 81 4.94 -15.95 16.10
C LEU A 81 4.68 -16.46 16.59
N GLU A 82 4.78 -16.17 16.39
CA GLU A 82 4.50 -16.74 16.68
C GLU A 82 4.35 -17.31 16.97
N ALA A 83 4.51 -17.05 17.25
CA ALA A 83 4.38 -17.70 17.31
C ALA A 83 4.18 -18.06 17.53
#